data_1b0a50b1ea6d1386ad2f5c2c9fea1767
#
_entry.id   1b0a50b1ea6d1386ad2f5c2c9fea1767
#
_cell.length_a   1.000
_cell.length_b   1.000
_cell.length_c   1.000
_cell.angle_alpha   90.00
_cell.angle_beta   90.00
_cell.angle_gamma   90.00
#
_symmetry.space_group_name_H-M   'P 1'
#
loop_
_entity.id
_entity.type
_entity.pdbx_description
1 polymer ?
#
loop_
_entity_poly.entity_id
_entity_poly.type
_entity_poly.pdbx_seq_one_letter_code
_entity_poly.pdbx_strand_id
1 'polypeptide(L)'
;MRFLIVIIFIFTNHSYAMSLDSAINYALINNKDLKISSLDIQSSLGKVKSDSSIYDINFSANFEYQDLNSPSTSAFANNDKINETSTSYSFGFDGYLESGTKYFLTPFKLKKIESDLGTNSMSPKWESSFELGFSQNILKDFGPSIN
;
A
#
# COMPACT_ATOMS: atom_id res chain seq x y z
N MET A 1 -24.49 -86.97 -26.18
CA MET A 1 -23.30 -86.61 -25.39
C MET A 1 -23.10 -85.09 -25.59
N ARG A 2 -23.55 -84.28 -24.59
CA ARG A 2 -23.42 -82.80 -24.62
C ARG A 2 -22.30 -82.48 -23.65
N PHE A 3 -21.16 -82.04 -24.17
CA PHE A 3 -20.06 -81.50 -23.35
C PHE A 3 -20.46 -80.09 -22.88
N LEU A 4 -20.67 -79.93 -21.58
CA LEU A 4 -20.88 -78.66 -20.92
C LEU A 4 -19.49 -78.09 -20.55
N ILE A 5 -19.02 -77.16 -21.32
CA ILE A 5 -17.78 -76.40 -21.00
C ILE A 5 -18.13 -75.33 -19.96
N VAL A 6 -17.76 -75.56 -18.71
CA VAL A 6 -17.85 -74.54 -17.64
C VAL A 6 -16.59 -73.71 -17.74
N ILE A 7 -16.76 -72.49 -18.28
CA ILE A 7 -15.71 -71.51 -18.26
C ILE A 7 -15.74 -70.85 -16.86
N ILE A 8 -14.82 -71.29 -16.02
CA ILE A 8 -14.58 -70.58 -14.72
C ILE A 8 -13.81 -69.33 -15.02
N PHE A 9 -14.54 -68.12 -14.99
CA PHE A 9 -13.94 -66.86 -15.02
C PHE A 9 -13.27 -66.64 -13.65
N ILE A 10 -11.96 -66.85 -13.56
CA ILE A 10 -11.16 -66.46 -12.40
C ILE A 10 -10.97 -64.91 -12.48
N PHE A 11 -11.82 -64.17 -11.79
CA PHE A 11 -11.58 -62.77 -11.53
C PHE A 11 -10.38 -62.65 -10.58
N THR A 12 -9.20 -62.46 -11.11
CA THR A 12 -8.03 -62.09 -10.33
C THR A 12 -8.21 -60.63 -9.88
N ASN A 13 -8.77 -60.46 -8.70
CA ASN A 13 -8.74 -59.16 -8.03
C ASN A 13 -7.27 -58.83 -7.70
N HIS A 14 -6.64 -58.01 -8.52
CA HIS A 14 -5.35 -57.47 -8.20
C HIS A 14 -5.57 -56.39 -7.12
N SER A 15 -5.54 -56.82 -5.87
CA SER A 15 -5.44 -55.87 -4.77
C SER A 15 -4.03 -55.26 -4.78
N TYR A 16 -3.91 -54.07 -5.25
CA TYR A 16 -2.68 -53.28 -5.11
C TYR A 16 -2.49 -52.93 -3.64
N ALA A 17 -1.71 -53.74 -2.93
CA ALA A 17 -1.31 -53.44 -1.57
C ALA A 17 -0.36 -52.24 -1.61
N MET A 18 -0.79 -51.09 -1.10
CA MET A 18 0.05 -49.92 -0.95
C MET A 18 1.09 -50.20 0.14
N SER A 19 2.37 -49.95 -0.13
CA SER A 19 3.40 -50.06 0.90
C SER A 19 3.16 -49.02 2.01
N LEU A 20 3.65 -49.33 3.23
CA LEU A 20 3.52 -48.41 4.35
C LEU A 20 4.09 -47.03 4.02
N ASP A 21 5.26 -46.99 3.40
CA ASP A 21 5.90 -45.72 3.00
C ASP A 21 5.08 -44.96 1.95
N SER A 22 4.50 -45.65 1.00
CA SER A 22 3.61 -45.06 0.00
C SER A 22 2.34 -44.52 0.65
N ALA A 23 1.78 -45.20 1.63
CA ALA A 23 0.59 -44.79 2.35
C ALA A 23 0.89 -43.54 3.21
N ILE A 24 2.03 -43.51 3.89
CA ILE A 24 2.47 -42.33 4.66
C ILE A 24 2.68 -41.14 3.73
N ASN A 25 3.41 -41.30 2.64
CA ASN A 25 3.65 -40.21 1.69
C ASN A 25 2.34 -39.69 1.07
N TYR A 26 1.43 -40.60 0.73
CA TYR A 26 0.12 -40.23 0.21
C TYR A 26 -0.69 -39.41 1.26
N ALA A 27 -0.67 -39.87 2.52
CA ALA A 27 -1.34 -39.19 3.60
C ALA A 27 -0.75 -37.78 3.85
N LEU A 28 0.58 -37.66 3.84
CA LEU A 28 1.26 -36.35 4.02
C LEU A 28 0.95 -35.37 2.90
N ILE A 29 0.99 -35.84 1.65
CA ILE A 29 0.73 -34.97 0.47
C ILE A 29 -0.74 -34.55 0.41
N ASN A 30 -1.67 -35.43 0.81
CA ASN A 30 -3.10 -35.16 0.72
C ASN A 30 -3.72 -34.67 2.02
N ASN A 31 -2.93 -34.54 3.08
CA ASN A 31 -3.42 -34.03 4.36
C ASN A 31 -3.79 -32.56 4.27
N LYS A 32 -5.09 -32.30 4.40
CA LYS A 32 -5.64 -30.92 4.35
C LYS A 32 -5.16 -30.07 5.52
N ASP A 33 -4.97 -30.66 6.70
CA ASP A 33 -4.53 -29.93 7.89
C ASP A 33 -3.08 -29.44 7.75
N LEU A 34 -2.21 -30.28 7.17
CA LEU A 34 -0.83 -29.87 6.84
C LEU A 34 -0.82 -28.74 5.80
N LYS A 35 -1.72 -28.83 4.80
CA LYS A 35 -1.85 -27.78 3.80
C LYS A 35 -2.37 -26.48 4.42
N ILE A 36 -3.36 -26.55 5.30
CA ILE A 36 -3.87 -25.39 6.04
C ILE A 36 -2.74 -24.79 6.88
N SER A 37 -2.02 -25.60 7.67
CA SER A 37 -0.90 -25.10 8.47
C SER A 37 0.18 -24.43 7.63
N SER A 38 0.49 -24.97 6.45
CA SER A 38 1.47 -24.34 5.55
C SER A 38 1.00 -22.98 5.00
N LEU A 39 -0.30 -22.86 4.71
CA LEU A 39 -0.91 -21.61 4.28
C LEU A 39 -0.96 -20.58 5.40
N ASP A 40 -1.20 -21.03 6.65
CA ASP A 40 -1.18 -20.15 7.83
C ASP A 40 0.23 -19.58 8.09
N ILE A 41 1.27 -20.41 7.89
CA ILE A 41 2.66 -19.93 7.95
C ILE A 41 2.90 -18.87 6.85
N GLN A 42 2.49 -19.13 5.62
CA GLN A 42 2.65 -18.16 4.53
C GLN A 42 1.88 -16.86 4.79
N SER A 43 0.67 -16.98 5.32
CA SER A 43 -0.15 -15.83 5.71
C SER A 43 0.54 -15.01 6.81
N SER A 44 1.09 -15.69 7.82
CA SER A 44 1.82 -15.05 8.91
C SER A 44 3.09 -14.34 8.43
N LEU A 45 3.84 -14.96 7.51
CA LEU A 45 5.01 -14.34 6.88
C LEU A 45 4.60 -13.13 6.02
N GLY A 46 3.48 -13.22 5.31
CA GLY A 46 2.89 -12.11 4.57
C GLY A 46 2.52 -10.95 5.48
N LYS A 47 1.96 -11.25 6.65
CA LYS A 47 1.62 -10.24 7.66
C LYS A 47 2.87 -9.55 8.22
N VAL A 48 3.90 -10.31 8.59
CA VAL A 48 5.17 -9.74 9.05
C VAL A 48 5.76 -8.80 8.00
N LYS A 49 5.75 -9.20 6.72
CA LYS A 49 6.22 -8.35 5.63
C LYS A 49 5.36 -7.09 5.46
N SER A 50 4.04 -7.22 5.60
CA SER A 50 3.13 -6.07 5.57
C SER A 50 3.36 -5.12 6.74
N ASP A 51 3.53 -5.66 7.95
CA ASP A 51 3.76 -4.86 9.14
C ASP A 51 5.13 -4.14 9.08
N SER A 52 6.15 -4.78 8.48
CA SER A 52 7.46 -4.14 8.29
C SER A 52 7.46 -3.06 7.21
N SER A 53 6.45 -3.02 6.34
CA SER A 53 6.35 -1.99 5.29
C SER A 53 6.13 -0.57 5.81
N ILE A 54 5.82 -0.42 7.10
CA ILE A 54 5.76 0.91 7.76
C ILE A 54 7.11 1.66 7.67
N TYR A 55 8.22 0.92 7.55
CA TYR A 55 9.56 1.50 7.42
C TYR A 55 9.96 1.77 5.98
N ASP A 56 9.12 1.40 5.01
CA ASP A 56 9.39 1.70 3.61
C ASP A 56 9.29 3.21 3.36
N ILE A 57 10.10 3.68 2.42
CA ILE A 57 10.07 5.08 2.01
C ILE A 57 8.88 5.28 1.09
N ASN A 58 7.97 6.16 1.48
CA ASN A 58 6.87 6.58 0.65
C ASN A 58 7.30 7.74 -0.26
N PHE A 59 6.98 7.63 -1.53
CA PHE A 59 7.08 8.73 -2.47
C PHE A 59 5.68 9.26 -2.76
N SER A 60 5.52 10.57 -2.65
CA SER A 60 4.28 11.28 -2.97
C SER A 60 4.54 12.35 -4.02
N ALA A 61 3.66 12.42 -5.02
CA ALA A 61 3.63 13.49 -5.99
C ALA A 61 2.21 14.05 -6.04
N ASN A 62 2.08 15.36 -5.85
CA ASN A 62 0.78 16.02 -5.82
C ASN A 62 0.72 17.11 -6.88
N PHE A 63 -0.40 17.12 -7.58
CA PHE A 63 -0.82 18.19 -8.46
C PHE A 63 -2.18 18.69 -7.97
N GLU A 64 -2.28 19.98 -7.75
CA GLU A 64 -3.51 20.61 -7.31
C GLU A 64 -3.80 21.84 -8.19
N TYR A 65 -5.01 21.90 -8.69
CA TYR A 65 -5.56 23.06 -9.37
C TYR A 65 -6.78 23.55 -8.60
N GLN A 66 -6.80 24.80 -8.24
CA GLN A 66 -7.89 25.42 -7.50
C GLN A 66 -8.31 26.71 -8.21
N ASP A 67 -9.60 26.86 -8.45
CA ASP A 67 -10.21 28.07 -8.94
C ASP A 67 -11.18 28.57 -7.87
N LEU A 68 -10.86 29.73 -7.30
CA LEU A 68 -11.61 30.33 -6.22
C LEU A 68 -12.26 31.62 -6.70
N ASN A 69 -13.57 31.69 -6.57
CA ASN A 69 -14.35 32.86 -6.87
C ASN A 69 -15.02 33.36 -5.58
N SER A 70 -14.58 34.45 -5.06
CA SER A 70 -15.07 34.99 -3.78
C SER A 70 -15.51 36.44 -3.90
N PRO A 71 -16.54 36.85 -3.12
CA PRO A 71 -16.92 38.27 -3.05
C PRO A 71 -15.75 39.12 -2.55
N SER A 72 -15.53 40.25 -3.17
CA SER A 72 -14.54 41.22 -2.68
C SER A 72 -15.10 41.96 -1.47
N THR A 73 -14.33 41.91 -0.38
CA THR A 73 -14.61 42.74 0.81
C THR A 73 -13.72 43.99 0.88
N SER A 74 -12.88 44.20 -0.13
CA SER A 74 -11.96 45.34 -0.17
C SER A 74 -12.59 46.54 -0.86
N ALA A 75 -12.58 47.66 -0.20
CA ALA A 75 -13.02 48.96 -0.76
C ALA A 75 -12.15 49.45 -1.94
N PHE A 76 -10.99 48.80 -2.16
CA PHE A 76 -10.04 49.12 -3.23
C PHE A 76 -10.06 48.10 -4.39
N ALA A 77 -10.95 47.12 -4.33
CA ALA A 77 -11.10 46.18 -5.42
C ALA A 77 -11.89 46.80 -6.57
N ASN A 78 -11.38 46.69 -7.78
CA ASN A 78 -12.09 47.18 -8.98
C ASN A 78 -13.30 46.33 -9.36
N ASN A 79 -13.44 45.14 -8.77
CA ASN A 79 -14.52 44.20 -9.06
C ASN A 79 -15.20 43.77 -7.77
N ASP A 80 -16.49 43.50 -7.83
CA ASP A 80 -17.27 42.91 -6.73
C ASP A 80 -16.88 41.49 -6.38
N LYS A 81 -16.09 40.83 -7.22
CA LYS A 81 -15.61 39.46 -7.08
C LYS A 81 -14.12 39.41 -7.35
N ILE A 82 -13.46 38.59 -6.59
CA ILE A 82 -12.06 38.23 -6.76
C ILE A 82 -12.01 36.81 -7.35
N ASN A 83 -11.39 36.67 -8.51
CA ASN A 83 -11.06 35.40 -9.08
C ASN A 83 -9.59 35.09 -8.77
N GLU A 84 -9.34 33.99 -8.11
CA GLU A 84 -8.00 33.52 -7.81
C GLU A 84 -7.86 32.09 -8.33
N THR A 85 -6.91 31.87 -9.22
CA THR A 85 -6.55 30.56 -9.69
C THR A 85 -5.20 30.17 -9.13
N SER A 86 -5.11 29.03 -8.49
CA SER A 86 -3.84 28.51 -8.02
C SER A 86 -3.54 27.14 -8.59
N THR A 87 -2.29 26.96 -8.99
CA THR A 87 -1.78 25.67 -9.47
C THR A 87 -0.56 25.31 -8.64
N SER A 88 -0.57 24.15 -8.02
CA SER A 88 0.56 23.68 -7.23
C SER A 88 1.06 22.32 -7.67
N TYR A 89 2.36 22.17 -7.60
CA TYR A 89 3.10 20.93 -7.89
C TYR A 89 4.01 20.66 -6.71
N SER A 90 3.98 19.46 -6.19
CA SER A 90 4.92 19.05 -5.17
C SER A 90 5.27 17.58 -5.30
N PHE A 91 6.46 17.23 -4.89
CA PHE A 91 6.85 15.85 -4.66
C PHE A 91 7.64 15.75 -3.36
N GLY A 92 7.53 14.61 -2.72
CA GLY A 92 8.16 14.40 -1.43
C GLY A 92 8.36 12.93 -1.12
N PHE A 93 9.13 12.73 -0.07
CA PHE A 93 9.42 11.43 0.51
C PHE A 93 9.11 11.50 2.00
N ASP A 94 8.50 10.47 2.54
CA ASP A 94 8.30 10.32 3.96
C ASP A 94 8.47 8.86 4.39
N GLY A 95 8.72 8.67 5.66
CA GLY A 95 8.89 7.33 6.22
C GLY A 95 9.15 7.35 7.72
N TYR A 96 9.34 6.16 8.26
CA TYR A 96 9.64 5.95 9.66
C TYR A 96 10.98 5.23 9.81
N LEU A 97 11.72 5.60 10.84
CA LEU A 97 12.87 4.85 11.32
C LEU A 97 12.42 3.84 12.38
N GLU A 98 13.17 2.77 12.56
CA GLU A 98 12.91 1.77 13.63
C GLU A 98 12.87 2.38 15.02
N SER A 99 13.46 3.56 15.22
CA SER A 99 13.38 4.33 16.46
C SER A 99 12.00 4.95 16.72
N GLY A 100 11.04 4.83 15.79
CA GLY A 100 9.75 5.51 15.84
C GLY A 100 9.81 6.98 15.41
N THR A 101 10.94 7.41 14.83
CA THR A 101 11.08 8.75 14.26
C THR A 101 10.44 8.81 12.90
N LYS A 102 9.47 9.69 12.71
CA LYS A 102 8.96 10.04 11.40
C LYS A 102 9.84 11.11 10.77
N TYR A 103 10.19 10.95 9.50
CA TYR A 103 10.86 11.97 8.70
C TYR A 103 10.07 12.28 7.45
N PHE A 104 10.20 13.51 6.97
CA PHE A 104 9.68 13.89 5.67
C PHE A 104 10.61 14.88 4.99
N LEU A 105 10.66 14.80 3.68
CA LEU A 105 11.43 15.67 2.81
C LEU A 105 10.59 16.04 1.59
N THR A 106 10.27 17.30 1.44
CA THR A 106 9.65 17.85 0.23
C THR A 106 10.65 18.78 -0.45
N PRO A 107 11.51 18.22 -1.32
CA PRO A 107 12.58 18.99 -1.95
C PRO A 107 12.06 20.03 -2.94
N PHE A 108 10.83 19.88 -3.39
CA PHE A 108 10.24 20.76 -4.37
C PHE A 108 8.74 20.91 -4.15
N LYS A 109 8.34 22.15 -3.94
CA LYS A 109 6.94 22.58 -3.98
C LYS A 109 6.89 23.90 -4.72
N LEU A 110 6.13 23.98 -5.78
CA LEU A 110 5.94 25.16 -6.61
C LEU A 110 4.45 25.47 -6.65
N LYS A 111 4.10 26.71 -6.32
CA LYS A 111 2.73 27.20 -6.41
C LYS A 111 2.71 28.46 -7.29
N LYS A 112 1.87 28.45 -8.31
CA LYS A 112 1.52 29.61 -9.12
C LYS A 112 0.16 30.12 -8.66
N ILE A 113 0.06 31.40 -8.39
CA ILE A 113 -1.18 32.09 -7.99
C ILE A 113 -1.43 33.18 -9.00
N GLU A 114 -2.57 33.15 -9.64
CA GLU A 114 -3.06 34.19 -10.54
C GLU A 114 -4.33 34.76 -9.92
N SER A 115 -4.35 36.11 -9.76
CA SER A 115 -5.47 36.80 -9.17
C SER A 115 -5.76 38.11 -9.95
N ASP A 116 -7.03 38.43 -10.07
CA ASP A 116 -7.50 39.69 -10.68
C ASP A 116 -7.74 40.81 -9.64
N LEU A 117 -7.07 40.71 -8.49
CA LEU A 117 -7.07 41.71 -7.43
C LEU A 117 -6.45 43.05 -7.91
N GLY A 118 -7.20 43.90 -8.63
CA GLY A 118 -6.95 45.33 -8.85
C GLY A 118 -5.50 45.74 -9.23
N THR A 119 -5.27 47.04 -9.27
CA THR A 119 -4.07 47.68 -9.82
C THR A 119 -2.76 47.45 -9.07
N ASN A 120 -2.75 46.76 -7.93
CA ASN A 120 -1.56 46.52 -7.12
C ASN A 120 -1.25 45.02 -6.89
N SER A 121 -1.92 44.11 -7.59
CA SER A 121 -1.64 42.68 -7.44
C SER A 121 -0.45 42.27 -8.31
N MET A 122 0.56 41.65 -7.71
CA MET A 122 1.60 40.92 -8.44
C MET A 122 0.99 39.60 -8.94
N SER A 123 0.38 39.64 -10.11
CA SER A 123 -0.15 38.43 -10.75
C SER A 123 0.57 38.24 -12.10
N PRO A 124 1.08 37.03 -12.39
CA PRO A 124 1.12 35.85 -11.55
C PRO A 124 2.20 35.89 -10.46
N LYS A 125 1.89 35.35 -9.29
CA LYS A 125 2.83 35.17 -8.20
C LYS A 125 3.32 33.73 -8.19
N TRP A 126 4.62 33.52 -8.02
CA TRP A 126 5.23 32.21 -7.88
C TRP A 126 5.80 32.05 -6.48
N GLU A 127 5.49 30.94 -5.86
CA GLU A 127 6.00 30.54 -4.56
C GLU A 127 6.69 29.19 -4.70
N SER A 128 7.89 29.09 -4.17
CA SER A 128 8.59 27.80 -4.08
C SER A 128 9.03 27.56 -2.65
N SER A 129 8.96 26.30 -2.20
CA SER A 129 9.44 25.93 -0.88
C SER A 129 10.17 24.60 -0.92
N PHE A 130 11.06 24.46 0.05
CA PHE A 130 11.73 23.23 0.44
C PHE A 130 11.35 22.96 1.89
N GLU A 131 10.93 21.75 2.19
CA GLU A 131 10.50 21.36 3.53
C GLU A 131 11.24 20.08 3.95
N LEU A 132 11.82 20.12 5.13
CA LEU A 132 12.43 18.97 5.79
C LEU A 132 11.98 18.95 7.25
N GLY A 133 11.51 17.82 7.72
CA GLY A 133 11.09 17.71 9.11
C GLY A 133 11.31 16.33 9.69
N PHE A 134 11.44 16.33 11.01
CA PHE A 134 11.55 15.15 11.85
C PHE A 134 10.58 15.27 13.01
N SER A 135 9.94 14.17 13.34
CA SER A 135 9.03 14.08 14.48
C SER A 135 9.33 12.79 15.26
N GLN A 136 9.58 12.92 16.54
CA GLN A 136 9.90 11.80 17.43
C GLN A 136 8.91 11.75 18.58
N ASN A 137 8.25 10.60 18.74
CA ASN A 137 7.48 10.31 19.94
C ASN A 137 8.44 9.99 21.07
N ILE A 138 8.22 10.59 22.26
CA ILE A 138 9.13 10.40 23.40
C ILE A 138 8.61 9.37 24.40
N LEU A 139 7.29 9.24 24.54
CA LEU A 139 6.66 8.38 25.55
C LEU A 139 6.00 7.15 24.97
N LYS A 140 5.25 7.29 23.87
CA LYS A 140 4.55 6.20 23.20
C LYS A 140 5.32 5.85 21.93
N ASP A 141 5.45 4.56 21.63
CA ASP A 141 6.11 4.07 20.43
C ASP A 141 7.57 4.58 20.28
N PHE A 142 8.28 4.70 21.42
CA PHE A 142 9.67 5.11 21.46
C PHE A 142 10.61 3.91 21.55
N GLY A 143 11.51 3.82 20.57
CA GLY A 143 12.58 2.85 20.54
C GLY A 143 12.29 1.57 19.76
N PRO A 144 13.34 0.90 19.26
CA PRO A 144 13.24 -0.26 18.37
C PRO A 144 12.66 -1.53 19.02
N SER A 145 12.50 -1.53 20.33
CA SER A 145 11.90 -2.67 21.07
C SER A 145 10.36 -2.62 21.11
N ILE A 146 9.76 -1.53 20.67
CA ILE A 146 8.31 -1.30 20.73
C ILE A 146 7.72 -1.23 19.32
N ASN A 147 8.53 -0.85 18.35
CA ASN A 147 8.17 -0.71 16.94
C ASN A 147 8.56 -1.94 16.12
#